data_af559ef7875cda039f2bbd77bd126e87
#
_entry.id   af559ef7875cda039f2bbd77bd126e87
#
_cell.length_a   1.000
_cell.length_b   1.000
_cell.length_c   1.000
_cell.angle_alpha   90.00
_cell.angle_beta   90.00
_cell.angle_gamma   90.00
#
_symmetry.space_group_name_H-M   'P 1'
#
loop_
_entity.id
_entity.type
_entity.pdbx_description
1 polymer ?
#
loop_
_entity_poly.entity_id
_entity_poly.type
_entity_poly.pdbx_seq_one_letter_code
_entity_poly.pdbx_strand_id
1 'polypeptide(L)'
;IFTEKIIFSHKKVRLKMTALFVILSPIFSQCLESKVNSMRTSQYLFSTLKETPAEAAIVSHQLMLRAGMIRPLASGLYNWMPTGWRVLRKVEKIIREEMDKSGALEIKMPVVQPAELWEESGRWEQYGPELLRFEDRGNRNFVLGPTHEEVITDLVRREVSSYKQLPINLYQIQTKFRDEVR
;
A
#
# COMPACT_ATOMS: atom_id res chain seq x y z
N ILE A 1 -12.25 -6.00 -7.40
CA ILE A 1 -11.05 -6.52 -8.09
C ILE A 1 -10.49 -5.33 -8.86
N PHE A 2 -9.61 -4.56 -8.21
CA PHE A 2 -8.82 -3.57 -8.92
C PHE A 2 -7.51 -4.24 -9.31
N THR A 3 -7.45 -4.75 -10.52
CA THR A 3 -6.20 -5.04 -11.21
C THR A 3 -5.66 -3.70 -11.72
N GLU A 4 -4.73 -3.09 -11.01
CA GLU A 4 -3.90 -2.05 -11.62
C GLU A 4 -3.07 -2.70 -12.73
N LYS A 5 -3.59 -2.65 -13.97
CA LYS A 5 -2.75 -2.81 -15.15
C LYS A 5 -1.94 -1.54 -15.29
N ILE A 6 -0.67 -1.60 -14.94
CA ILE A 6 0.29 -0.57 -15.33
C ILE A 6 0.48 -0.71 -16.86
N ILE A 7 -0.32 0.05 -17.62
CA ILE A 7 -0.16 0.17 -19.06
C ILE A 7 0.67 1.42 -19.30
N PHE A 8 1.97 1.25 -19.58
CA PHE A 8 2.79 2.30 -20.15
C PHE A 8 2.38 2.48 -21.61
N SER A 9 1.47 3.41 -21.87
CA SER A 9 1.10 3.80 -23.24
C SER A 9 1.47 5.26 -23.48
N HIS A 10 2.23 5.51 -24.54
CA HIS A 10 2.66 6.81 -25.04
C HIS A 10 1.50 7.63 -25.68
N LYS A 11 0.31 7.67 -25.07
CA LYS A 11 -0.73 8.62 -25.48
C LYS A 11 -1.17 9.42 -24.27
N LYS A 12 -0.98 10.76 -24.36
CA LYS A 12 -1.57 11.75 -23.45
C LYS A 12 -3.07 11.49 -23.30
N VAL A 13 -3.47 10.77 -22.27
CA VAL A 13 -4.87 10.68 -21.87
C VAL A 13 -5.15 11.86 -20.95
N ARG A 14 -5.68 12.95 -21.51
CA ARG A 14 -6.39 13.96 -20.73
C ARG A 14 -7.67 13.31 -20.18
N LEU A 15 -7.61 12.74 -19.01
CA LEU A 15 -8.80 12.39 -18.23
C LEU A 15 -9.48 13.71 -17.85
N LYS A 16 -10.59 14.01 -18.50
CA LYS A 16 -11.48 15.09 -18.07
C LYS A 16 -12.05 14.69 -16.70
N MET A 17 -11.76 15.45 -15.66
CA MET A 17 -12.28 15.27 -14.29
C MET A 17 -13.82 15.17 -14.22
N THR A 18 -14.53 15.61 -15.24
CA THR A 18 -15.98 15.47 -15.38
C THR A 18 -16.47 14.02 -15.51
N ALA A 19 -15.66 13.10 -16.07
CA ALA A 19 -16.06 11.69 -16.18
C ALA A 19 -16.02 10.94 -14.84
N LEU A 20 -15.13 11.33 -13.95
CA LEU A 20 -15.00 10.72 -12.62
C LEU A 20 -16.20 11.05 -11.71
N PHE A 21 -16.77 12.25 -11.84
CA PHE A 21 -17.92 12.68 -11.06
C PHE A 21 -19.24 11.98 -11.48
N VAL A 22 -19.39 11.67 -12.76
CA VAL A 22 -20.58 10.97 -13.30
C VAL A 22 -20.58 9.49 -12.94
N ILE A 23 -19.40 8.86 -12.80
CA ILE A 23 -19.28 7.44 -12.43
C ILE A 23 -19.43 7.25 -10.90
N LEU A 24 -19.07 8.26 -10.10
CA LEU A 24 -19.15 8.18 -8.64
C LEU A 24 -20.52 8.53 -8.06
N SER A 25 -21.37 9.28 -8.78
CA SER A 25 -22.67 9.71 -8.27
C SER A 25 -23.66 8.56 -7.98
N PRO A 26 -23.80 7.51 -8.80
CA PRO A 26 -24.68 6.38 -8.46
C PRO A 26 -24.08 5.50 -7.35
N ILE A 27 -22.76 5.42 -7.23
CA ILE A 27 -22.09 4.65 -6.16
C ILE A 27 -22.27 5.36 -4.80
N PHE A 28 -22.26 6.67 -4.79
CA PHE A 28 -22.47 7.46 -3.56
C PHE A 28 -23.93 7.42 -3.08
N SER A 29 -24.90 7.36 -4.00
CA SER A 29 -26.32 7.22 -3.66
C SER A 29 -26.68 5.84 -3.10
N GLN A 30 -26.00 4.77 -3.56
CA GLN A 30 -26.19 3.42 -3.00
C GLN A 30 -25.51 3.18 -1.66
N CYS A 31 -24.59 4.05 -1.25
CA CYS A 31 -23.87 3.92 0.03
C CYS A 31 -24.68 4.45 1.22
N LEU A 32 -25.79 5.16 1.01
CA LEU A 32 -26.62 5.75 2.05
C LEU A 32 -27.74 4.83 2.57
N GLU A 33 -28.04 3.74 1.88
CA GLU A 33 -28.87 2.66 2.42
C GLU A 33 -27.99 1.53 2.94
N SER A 34 -27.39 1.70 4.11
CA SER A 34 -26.79 0.59 4.84
C SER A 34 -27.88 -0.32 5.39
N LYS A 35 -28.52 -1.10 4.52
CA LYS A 35 -29.09 -2.37 4.96
C LYS A 35 -27.92 -3.13 5.58
N VAL A 36 -28.02 -3.42 6.88
CA VAL A 36 -27.13 -4.36 7.54
C VAL A 36 -27.28 -5.69 6.80
N ASN A 37 -26.49 -5.88 5.76
CA ASN A 37 -26.44 -7.13 5.02
C ASN A 37 -25.89 -8.17 5.99
N SER A 38 -26.81 -8.97 6.52
CA SER A 38 -26.45 -10.15 7.31
C SER A 38 -25.53 -11.02 6.44
N MET A 39 -24.27 -11.10 6.82
CA MET A 39 -23.27 -11.87 6.09
C MET A 39 -23.49 -13.35 6.36
N ARG A 40 -23.93 -14.07 5.33
CA ARG A 40 -24.10 -15.53 5.41
C ARG A 40 -22.77 -16.21 5.13
N THR A 41 -22.35 -17.13 5.98
CA THR A 41 -21.11 -17.91 5.81
C THR A 41 -21.07 -18.70 4.53
N SER A 42 -22.24 -19.17 4.03
CA SER A 42 -22.38 -19.87 2.75
C SER A 42 -22.05 -19.00 1.52
N GLN A 43 -22.05 -17.68 1.68
CA GLN A 43 -21.75 -16.72 0.60
C GLN A 43 -20.41 -16.01 0.83
N TYR A 44 -19.66 -16.42 1.86
CA TYR A 44 -18.40 -15.80 2.23
C TYR A 44 -17.24 -16.74 1.96
N LEU A 45 -16.21 -16.24 1.27
CA LEU A 45 -15.02 -17.02 1.01
C LEU A 45 -14.25 -17.21 2.32
N PHE A 46 -14.58 -18.28 3.01
CA PHE A 46 -14.03 -18.65 4.30
C PHE A 46 -13.59 -20.11 4.28
N SER A 47 -12.27 -20.31 4.39
CA SER A 47 -11.70 -21.66 4.50
C SER A 47 -10.66 -21.68 5.61
N THR A 48 -10.82 -22.64 6.53
CA THR A 48 -9.88 -22.87 7.63
C THR A 48 -9.05 -24.12 7.36
N LEU A 49 -7.88 -24.20 7.99
CA LEU A 49 -7.02 -25.37 7.95
C LEU A 49 -7.05 -26.06 9.30
N LYS A 50 -7.19 -27.39 9.30
CA LYS A 50 -7.11 -28.19 10.54
C LYS A 50 -5.67 -28.27 11.05
N GLU A 51 -4.74 -28.48 10.14
CA GLU A 51 -3.34 -28.67 10.43
C GLU A 51 -2.57 -27.35 10.27
N THR A 52 -1.48 -27.23 10.99
CA THR A 52 -0.56 -26.11 10.87
C THR A 52 0.41 -26.41 9.73
N PRO A 53 0.54 -25.51 8.74
CA PRO A 53 1.54 -25.65 7.68
C PRO A 53 2.94 -25.69 8.28
N ALA A 54 3.78 -26.63 7.80
CA ALA A 54 5.13 -26.87 8.31
C ALA A 54 6.05 -25.62 8.15
N GLU A 55 5.75 -24.76 7.19
CA GLU A 55 6.51 -23.55 6.91
C GLU A 55 6.29 -22.41 7.94
N ALA A 56 5.27 -22.54 8.79
CA ALA A 56 4.90 -21.51 9.75
C ALA A 56 5.57 -21.77 11.10
N ALA A 57 6.71 -21.11 11.37
CA ALA A 57 7.42 -21.24 12.63
C ALA A 57 6.79 -20.43 13.78
N ILE A 58 6.21 -19.25 13.48
CA ILE A 58 5.69 -18.30 14.47
C ILE A 58 4.20 -18.56 14.73
N VAL A 59 3.80 -18.60 16.00
CA VAL A 59 2.42 -18.91 16.42
C VAL A 59 1.38 -17.98 15.76
N SER A 60 1.63 -16.68 15.67
CA SER A 60 0.73 -15.73 15.00
C SER A 60 0.55 -16.07 13.53
N HIS A 61 1.62 -16.43 12.83
CA HIS A 61 1.57 -16.86 11.43
C HIS A 61 0.76 -18.15 11.27
N GLN A 62 0.99 -19.15 12.15
CA GLN A 62 0.22 -20.39 12.17
C GLN A 62 -1.27 -20.13 12.34
N LEU A 63 -1.64 -19.27 13.27
CA LEU A 63 -3.04 -18.93 13.55
C LEU A 63 -3.69 -18.20 12.38
N MET A 64 -2.98 -17.25 11.75
CA MET A 64 -3.49 -16.52 10.58
C MET A 64 -3.74 -17.46 9.39
N LEU A 65 -2.84 -18.41 9.13
CA LEU A 65 -3.00 -19.42 8.08
C LEU A 65 -4.19 -20.36 8.38
N ARG A 66 -4.24 -20.89 9.62
CA ARG A 66 -5.31 -21.80 10.04
C ARG A 66 -6.68 -21.11 10.03
N ALA A 67 -6.76 -19.87 10.49
CA ALA A 67 -8.00 -19.09 10.49
C ALA A 67 -8.44 -18.64 9.07
N GLY A 68 -7.67 -18.93 8.03
CA GLY A 68 -7.99 -18.51 6.67
C GLY A 68 -7.91 -17.01 6.46
N MET A 69 -7.07 -16.30 7.22
CA MET A 69 -6.87 -14.85 7.09
C MET A 69 -5.90 -14.51 5.98
N ILE A 70 -4.90 -15.35 5.76
CA ILE A 70 -3.90 -15.20 4.70
C ILE A 70 -3.68 -16.53 3.97
N ARG A 71 -3.14 -16.44 2.74
CA ARG A 71 -2.66 -17.59 1.96
C ARG A 71 -1.31 -17.25 1.32
N PRO A 72 -0.32 -18.13 1.42
CA PRO A 72 0.98 -17.91 0.80
C PRO A 72 0.83 -17.89 -0.72
N LEU A 73 1.56 -17.01 -1.38
CA LEU A 73 1.73 -16.95 -2.83
C LEU A 73 3.16 -17.37 -3.19
N ALA A 74 4.12 -16.81 -2.48
CA ALA A 74 5.54 -17.14 -2.54
C ALA A 74 6.18 -16.84 -1.19
N SER A 75 7.47 -17.16 -1.01
CA SER A 75 8.18 -16.81 0.22
C SER A 75 8.07 -15.31 0.51
N GLY A 76 7.57 -14.95 1.70
CA GLY A 76 7.34 -13.57 2.11
C GLY A 76 6.15 -12.85 1.45
N LEU A 77 5.46 -13.47 0.48
CA LEU A 77 4.32 -12.88 -0.23
C LEU A 77 3.02 -13.62 0.13
N TYR A 78 2.01 -12.86 0.55
CA TYR A 78 0.74 -13.42 1.00
C TYR A 78 -0.47 -12.71 0.38
N ASN A 79 -1.48 -13.52 0.03
CA ASN A 79 -2.81 -13.02 -0.28
C ASN A 79 -3.57 -12.80 1.02
N TRP A 80 -4.11 -11.61 1.21
CA TRP A 80 -5.04 -11.33 2.30
C TRP A 80 -6.44 -11.80 1.92
N MET A 81 -6.94 -12.80 2.63
CA MET A 81 -8.29 -13.32 2.44
C MET A 81 -9.34 -12.35 3.04
N PRO A 82 -10.61 -12.45 2.68
CA PRO A 82 -11.62 -11.49 3.10
C PRO A 82 -11.68 -11.22 4.60
N THR A 83 -11.51 -12.25 5.44
CA THR A 83 -11.49 -12.09 6.90
C THR A 83 -10.22 -11.36 7.35
N GLY A 84 -9.06 -11.75 6.86
CA GLY A 84 -7.79 -11.10 7.16
C GLY A 84 -7.76 -9.64 6.71
N TRP A 85 -8.28 -9.37 5.52
CA TRP A 85 -8.39 -8.01 5.00
C TRP A 85 -9.27 -7.11 5.87
N ARG A 86 -10.40 -7.64 6.37
CA ARG A 86 -11.26 -6.88 7.30
C ARG A 86 -10.57 -6.56 8.62
N VAL A 87 -9.78 -7.50 9.14
CA VAL A 87 -8.98 -7.27 10.36
C VAL A 87 -7.91 -6.21 10.10
N LEU A 88 -7.16 -6.33 8.99
CA LEU A 88 -6.14 -5.35 8.61
C LEU A 88 -6.73 -3.95 8.51
N ARG A 89 -7.87 -3.79 7.82
CA ARG A 89 -8.55 -2.49 7.71
C ARG A 89 -9.00 -1.91 9.05
N LYS A 90 -9.36 -2.75 10.03
CA LYS A 90 -9.66 -2.27 11.39
C LYS A 90 -8.41 -1.73 12.08
N VAL A 91 -7.29 -2.43 11.95
CA VAL A 91 -5.99 -1.98 12.48
C VAL A 91 -5.58 -0.66 11.82
N GLU A 92 -5.64 -0.59 10.48
CA GLU A 92 -5.38 0.65 9.74
C GLU A 92 -6.26 1.81 10.20
N LYS A 93 -7.55 1.55 10.45
CA LYS A 93 -8.48 2.58 10.94
C LYS A 93 -8.05 3.12 12.30
N ILE A 94 -7.67 2.26 13.24
CA ILE A 94 -7.20 2.67 14.57
C ILE A 94 -5.92 3.51 14.43
N ILE A 95 -4.99 3.08 13.59
CA ILE A 95 -3.74 3.83 13.35
C ILE A 95 -4.06 5.22 12.79
N ARG A 96 -4.95 5.33 11.78
CA ARG A 96 -5.35 6.61 11.22
C ARG A 96 -5.96 7.52 12.27
N GLU A 97 -6.92 7.01 13.05
CA GLU A 97 -7.58 7.78 14.10
C GLU A 97 -6.58 8.34 15.13
N GLU A 98 -5.57 7.57 15.50
CA GLU A 98 -4.55 8.04 16.45
C GLU A 98 -3.57 9.03 15.80
N MET A 99 -3.18 8.82 14.55
CA MET A 99 -2.34 9.76 13.81
C MET A 99 -3.05 11.08 13.57
N ASP A 100 -4.31 11.03 13.13
CA ASP A 100 -5.14 12.23 12.89
C ASP A 100 -5.36 13.03 14.19
N LYS A 101 -5.61 12.36 15.33
CA LYS A 101 -5.69 13.01 16.65
C LYS A 101 -4.39 13.71 17.05
N SER A 102 -3.24 13.20 16.61
CA SER A 102 -1.95 13.86 16.86
C SER A 102 -1.71 15.07 15.96
N GLY A 103 -2.62 15.37 15.03
CA GLY A 103 -2.48 16.43 14.04
C GLY A 103 -1.60 16.06 12.84
N ALA A 104 -1.29 14.79 12.66
CA ALA A 104 -0.56 14.32 11.47
C ALA A 104 -1.50 14.24 10.26
N LEU A 105 -0.95 14.49 9.06
CA LEU A 105 -1.69 14.46 7.81
C LEU A 105 -1.34 13.21 7.00
N GLU A 106 -2.35 12.45 6.58
CA GLU A 106 -2.14 11.28 5.74
C GLU A 106 -1.82 11.70 4.30
N ILE A 107 -0.75 11.15 3.75
CA ILE A 107 -0.39 11.30 2.34
C ILE A 107 -0.22 9.91 1.70
N LYS A 108 -0.29 9.86 0.38
CA LYS A 108 -0.06 8.63 -0.39
C LYS A 108 1.04 8.87 -1.41
N MET A 109 2.18 8.27 -1.21
CA MET A 109 3.32 8.36 -2.11
C MET A 109 3.41 7.13 -3.02
N PRO A 110 4.02 7.24 -4.22
CA PRO A 110 4.21 6.12 -5.14
C PRO A 110 5.09 5.03 -4.51
N VAL A 111 4.82 3.78 -4.87
CA VAL A 111 5.69 2.64 -4.51
C VAL A 111 6.94 2.61 -5.38
N VAL A 112 6.76 2.92 -6.67
CA VAL A 112 7.85 3.05 -7.64
C VAL A 112 8.48 4.43 -7.48
N GLN A 113 9.78 4.47 -7.29
CA GLN A 113 10.53 5.69 -7.03
C GLN A 113 11.66 5.83 -8.05
N PRO A 114 11.93 7.06 -8.54
CA PRO A 114 13.01 7.30 -9.48
C PRO A 114 14.37 7.15 -8.80
N ALA A 115 15.37 6.66 -9.56
CA ALA A 115 16.73 6.43 -9.05
C ALA A 115 17.40 7.71 -8.59
N GLU A 116 17.11 8.83 -9.24
CA GLU A 116 17.75 10.12 -8.98
C GLU A 116 17.62 10.57 -7.51
N LEU A 117 16.50 10.27 -6.85
CA LEU A 117 16.33 10.60 -5.42
C LEU A 117 17.25 9.77 -4.53
N TRP A 118 17.50 8.52 -4.91
CA TRP A 118 18.38 7.60 -4.21
C TRP A 118 19.86 7.90 -4.45
N GLU A 119 20.17 8.37 -5.65
CA GLU A 119 21.50 8.85 -6.02
C GLU A 119 21.84 10.15 -5.28
N GLU A 120 20.90 11.11 -5.22
CA GLU A 120 21.06 12.38 -4.49
C GLU A 120 21.34 12.15 -3.00
N SER A 121 20.68 11.17 -2.37
CA SER A 121 20.91 10.82 -0.95
C SER A 121 22.16 9.97 -0.73
N GLY A 122 22.81 9.47 -1.79
CA GLY A 122 23.90 8.51 -1.74
C GLY A 122 23.49 7.09 -1.35
N ARG A 123 22.18 6.86 -1.13
CA ARG A 123 21.66 5.55 -0.69
C ARG A 123 21.51 4.55 -1.83
N TRP A 124 21.60 4.99 -3.08
CA TRP A 124 21.60 4.10 -4.22
C TRP A 124 22.66 3.01 -4.08
N GLU A 125 23.88 3.37 -3.74
CA GLU A 125 24.97 2.41 -3.52
C GLU A 125 24.96 1.78 -2.12
N GLN A 126 24.67 2.57 -1.10
CA GLN A 126 24.73 2.13 0.30
C GLN A 126 23.68 1.07 0.65
N TYR A 127 22.51 1.08 0.01
CA TYR A 127 21.42 0.15 0.29
C TYR A 127 21.72 -1.28 -0.18
N GLY A 128 22.63 -1.42 -1.13
CA GLY A 128 23.11 -2.71 -1.61
C GLY A 128 22.02 -3.53 -2.35
N PRO A 129 22.10 -4.87 -2.24
CA PRO A 129 21.22 -5.78 -2.98
C PRO A 129 19.78 -5.83 -2.48
N GLU A 130 19.48 -5.36 -1.27
CA GLU A 130 18.12 -5.30 -0.73
C GLU A 130 17.21 -4.31 -1.47
N LEU A 131 17.82 -3.39 -2.24
CA LEU A 131 17.10 -2.42 -3.05
C LEU A 131 16.68 -3.05 -4.38
N LEU A 132 15.40 -3.32 -4.54
CA LEU A 132 14.83 -3.87 -5.78
C LEU A 132 14.83 -2.82 -6.89
N ARG A 133 15.82 -2.90 -7.77
CA ARG A 133 16.05 -1.98 -8.90
C ARG A 133 15.51 -2.56 -10.19
N PHE A 134 15.01 -1.70 -11.05
CA PHE A 134 14.60 -2.08 -12.40
C PHE A 134 14.67 -0.89 -13.34
N GLU A 135 14.64 -1.18 -14.63
CA GLU A 135 14.68 -0.19 -15.68
C GLU A 135 13.34 -0.20 -16.44
N ASP A 136 12.84 0.96 -16.81
CA ASP A 136 11.65 1.06 -17.65
C ASP A 136 12.00 0.95 -19.14
N ARG A 137 10.98 0.93 -20.00
CA ARG A 137 11.17 0.86 -21.45
C ARG A 137 11.87 2.10 -22.05
N GLY A 138 12.00 3.16 -21.29
CA GLY A 138 12.71 4.38 -21.68
C GLY A 138 14.13 4.45 -21.14
N ASN A 139 14.67 3.33 -20.65
CA ASN A 139 15.99 3.18 -20.05
C ASN A 139 16.20 4.10 -18.84
N ARG A 140 15.15 4.30 -18.03
CA ARG A 140 15.22 5.05 -16.79
C ARG A 140 15.24 4.08 -15.62
N ASN A 141 16.12 4.33 -14.66
CA ASN A 141 16.24 3.51 -13.47
C ASN A 141 15.19 3.88 -12.41
N PHE A 142 14.61 2.86 -11.82
CA PHE A 142 13.64 2.96 -10.75
C PHE A 142 13.92 1.93 -9.67
N VAL A 143 13.30 2.15 -8.50
CA VAL A 143 13.27 1.17 -7.42
C VAL A 143 11.84 0.91 -6.95
N LEU A 144 11.62 -0.30 -6.42
CA LEU A 144 10.47 -0.57 -5.55
C LEU A 144 10.84 -0.10 -4.14
N GLY A 145 10.16 0.93 -3.65
CA GLY A 145 10.53 1.63 -2.43
C GLY A 145 10.58 0.74 -1.18
N PRO A 146 11.77 0.48 -0.61
CA PRO A 146 11.91 -0.14 0.70
C PRO A 146 11.54 0.83 1.83
N THR A 147 11.61 2.09 1.53
CA THR A 147 11.29 3.22 2.41
C THR A 147 10.91 4.45 1.57
N HIS A 148 10.51 5.56 2.18
CA HIS A 148 10.05 6.76 1.44
C HIS A 148 10.66 8.06 1.95
N GLU A 149 11.78 8.01 2.69
CA GLU A 149 12.45 9.19 3.20
C GLU A 149 12.89 10.12 2.07
N GLU A 150 13.41 9.58 0.98
CA GLU A 150 13.80 10.34 -0.20
C GLU A 150 12.61 11.06 -0.82
N VAL A 151 11.51 10.35 -0.98
CA VAL A 151 10.30 10.89 -1.62
C VAL A 151 9.65 11.96 -0.75
N ILE A 152 9.53 11.74 0.56
CA ILE A 152 8.91 12.72 1.45
C ILE A 152 9.78 13.97 1.61
N THR A 153 11.10 13.80 1.63
CA THR A 153 12.03 14.91 1.69
C THR A 153 11.94 15.77 0.44
N ASP A 154 11.90 15.17 -0.74
CA ASP A 154 11.72 15.89 -2.00
C ASP A 154 10.37 16.60 -2.06
N LEU A 155 9.29 15.94 -1.61
CA LEU A 155 7.97 16.55 -1.53
C LEU A 155 7.98 17.78 -0.63
N VAL A 156 8.48 17.66 0.59
CA VAL A 156 8.53 18.76 1.56
C VAL A 156 9.42 19.91 1.05
N ARG A 157 10.55 19.60 0.42
CA ARG A 157 11.44 20.59 -0.19
C ARG A 157 10.73 21.42 -1.27
N ARG A 158 9.81 20.83 -2.02
CA ARG A 158 9.07 21.51 -3.10
C ARG A 158 7.85 22.28 -2.60
N GLU A 159 7.19 21.77 -1.57
CA GLU A 159 5.90 22.32 -1.10
C GLU A 159 6.08 23.37 0.00
N VAL A 160 7.14 23.27 0.81
CA VAL A 160 7.38 24.20 1.93
C VAL A 160 8.20 25.39 1.46
N SER A 161 7.55 26.55 1.38
CA SER A 161 8.17 27.80 0.95
C SER A 161 8.60 28.72 2.11
N SER A 162 8.18 28.42 3.34
CA SER A 162 8.51 29.23 4.53
C SER A 162 8.65 28.37 5.78
N TYR A 163 9.61 28.73 6.62
CA TYR A 163 9.79 28.09 7.94
C TYR A 163 8.55 28.22 8.84
N LYS A 164 7.67 29.20 8.59
CA LYS A 164 6.42 29.39 9.31
C LYS A 164 5.40 28.25 9.08
N GLN A 165 5.60 27.44 8.04
CA GLN A 165 4.80 26.26 7.75
C GLN A 165 5.23 25.04 8.57
N LEU A 166 6.34 25.14 9.29
CA LEU A 166 6.86 24.08 10.16
C LEU A 166 6.38 24.28 11.60
N PRO A 167 6.22 23.21 12.40
CA PRO A 167 6.44 21.81 12.02
C PRO A 167 5.33 21.22 11.16
N ILE A 168 5.68 20.29 10.28
CA ILE A 168 4.73 19.47 9.51
C ILE A 168 4.91 18.04 9.94
N ASN A 169 3.81 17.35 10.28
CA ASN A 169 3.79 15.94 10.60
C ASN A 169 3.01 15.19 9.52
N LEU A 170 3.68 14.32 8.78
CA LEU A 170 3.11 13.57 7.67
C LEU A 170 3.26 12.06 7.93
N TYR A 171 2.24 11.28 7.55
CA TYR A 171 2.32 9.84 7.63
C TYR A 171 1.71 9.16 6.39
N GLN A 172 2.04 7.89 6.21
CA GLN A 172 1.40 7.05 5.18
C GLN A 172 1.25 5.62 5.68
N ILE A 173 0.26 4.93 5.14
CA ILE A 173 0.12 3.48 5.23
C ILE A 173 0.39 2.91 3.84
N GLN A 174 1.52 2.24 3.66
CA GLN A 174 2.03 1.84 2.37
C GLN A 174 2.81 0.53 2.43
N THR A 175 2.73 -0.26 1.37
CA THR A 175 3.58 -1.44 1.17
C THR A 175 5.03 -1.02 0.95
N LYS A 176 5.96 -1.76 1.53
CA LYS A 176 7.40 -1.61 1.37
C LYS A 176 7.97 -2.88 0.77
N PHE A 177 9.00 -2.73 -0.06
CA PHE A 177 9.66 -3.84 -0.74
C PHE A 177 11.13 -3.90 -0.34
N ARG A 178 11.55 -5.04 0.23
CA ARG A 178 12.93 -5.29 0.62
C ARG A 178 13.28 -6.72 0.26
N ASP A 179 14.39 -6.91 -0.46
CA ASP A 179 14.92 -8.23 -0.76
C ASP A 179 15.82 -8.71 0.38
N GLU A 180 15.19 -9.02 1.50
CA GLU A 180 15.88 -9.47 2.71
C GLU A 180 16.10 -10.99 2.68
N VAL A 181 17.34 -11.42 2.82
CA VAL A 181 17.70 -12.83 3.03
C VAL A 181 17.35 -13.19 4.47
N ARG A 182 16.47 -14.20 4.63
CA ARG A 182 16.05 -14.72 5.94
C ARG A 182 16.67 -16.08 6.22
#